data_1e0f340e1a0c56b19c0395f635ffef92
#
_entry.id   1e0f340e1a0c56b19c0395f635ffef92
#
_cell.length_a   1.000
_cell.length_b   1.000
_cell.length_c   1.000
_cell.angle_alpha   90.00
_cell.angle_beta   90.00
_cell.angle_gamma   90.00
#
_symmetry.space_group_name_H-M   'P 1'
#
loop_
_entity.id
_entity.type
_entity.pdbx_description
1 polymer ?
#
loop_
_entity_poly.entity_id
_entity_poly.type
_entity_poly.pdbx_seq_one_letter_code
_entity_poly.pdbx_strand_id
1 'polypeptide(L)'
;MSALSRPTRRLALAAGGGLGLAALLAACGESQNRDGSAPGGDAGASDGGGSGEDVLARIQESGTVRIGVEGTYRPYAFHDDSGALVGFEKEIADAVAAQLGAEPEYIETEWDSLIAGLDVDRYDIVINNVGITPEREEVYAFSEPYARSIGRIAVPADSEITTVDQLDGVRAAQTATSNWAAEMTELGAEVVPVQGFAEAVELLVQGRADASANDLVSFQTYLEENPDAPIRLLDEELPTDILVGVIMQQDQQPLLDAVNEALAAITEDGTLTGIYEEWVGQDISPEA
;
A
#
# COMPACT_ATOMS: atom_id res chain seq x y z
N MET A 1 -37.72 42.12 -13.36
CA MET A 1 -37.53 42.55 -14.76
C MET A 1 -36.03 42.79 -14.93
N SER A 2 -35.38 41.98 -15.64
CA SER A 2 -34.28 42.14 -16.59
C SER A 2 -33.53 40.82 -16.74
N ALA A 3 -33.83 40.18 -17.85
CA ALA A 3 -33.11 39.01 -18.37
C ALA A 3 -31.83 39.48 -19.04
N LEU A 4 -30.72 38.76 -18.84
CA LEU A 4 -29.55 38.86 -19.70
C LEU A 4 -29.13 37.49 -20.19
N SER A 5 -29.11 37.40 -21.50
CA SER A 5 -28.94 36.28 -22.38
C SER A 5 -27.51 35.69 -22.41
N ARG A 6 -27.43 34.35 -22.58
CA ARG A 6 -26.21 33.58 -22.91
C ARG A 6 -25.88 33.70 -24.41
N PRO A 7 -24.61 33.75 -24.81
CA PRO A 7 -24.20 33.44 -26.16
C PRO A 7 -23.67 32.00 -26.28
N THR A 8 -24.31 31.25 -27.17
CA THR A 8 -23.86 29.98 -27.73
C THR A 8 -22.71 30.19 -28.71
N ARG A 9 -21.58 29.53 -28.53
CA ARG A 9 -20.51 29.38 -29.55
C ARG A 9 -20.61 28.03 -30.22
N ARG A 10 -20.87 28.04 -31.51
CA ARG A 10 -20.89 26.91 -32.44
C ARG A 10 -19.45 26.49 -32.78
N LEU A 11 -19.19 25.19 -32.72
CA LEU A 11 -17.98 24.55 -33.26
C LEU A 11 -18.07 24.47 -34.78
N ALA A 12 -16.99 24.83 -35.46
CA ALA A 12 -16.80 24.58 -36.89
C ALA A 12 -15.86 23.37 -37.06
N LEU A 13 -16.36 22.36 -37.80
CA LEU A 13 -15.55 21.25 -38.31
C LEU A 13 -14.75 21.73 -39.53
N ALA A 14 -13.47 21.38 -39.59
CA ALA A 14 -12.68 21.38 -40.82
C ALA A 14 -12.10 19.97 -41.03
N ALA A 15 -12.54 19.33 -42.09
CA ALA A 15 -12.00 18.10 -42.63
C ALA A 15 -10.83 18.44 -43.59
N GLY A 16 -9.74 17.69 -43.51
CA GLY A 16 -8.63 17.76 -44.43
C GLY A 16 -7.98 16.38 -44.57
N GLY A 17 -8.25 15.71 -45.68
CA GLY A 17 -7.65 14.43 -46.04
C GLY A 17 -6.28 14.61 -46.72
N GLY A 18 -5.45 13.57 -46.65
CA GLY A 18 -4.17 13.45 -47.33
C GLY A 18 -3.72 11.98 -47.36
N LEU A 19 -3.93 11.39 -48.53
CA LEU A 19 -3.35 10.07 -48.90
C LEU A 19 -1.84 10.23 -49.19
N GLY A 20 -1.03 9.24 -48.82
CA GLY A 20 0.38 9.14 -49.20
C GLY A 20 0.92 7.73 -49.10
N LEU A 21 1.15 7.14 -50.22
CA LEU A 21 1.53 5.82 -50.70
C LEU A 21 2.76 5.17 -50.03
N ALA A 22 2.73 3.83 -50.12
CA ALA A 22 3.69 2.79 -49.78
C ALA A 22 5.08 2.91 -50.43
N ALA A 23 6.08 2.30 -49.78
CA ALA A 23 7.18 1.63 -50.46
C ALA A 23 7.73 0.48 -49.60
N LEU A 24 7.56 -0.73 -50.13
CA LEU A 24 8.23 -1.98 -49.76
C LEU A 24 9.67 -1.99 -50.29
N LEU A 25 10.65 -2.43 -49.51
CA LEU A 25 11.88 -2.98 -50.03
C LEU A 25 12.35 -4.12 -49.13
N ALA A 26 12.17 -5.33 -49.65
CA ALA A 26 12.81 -6.57 -49.22
C ALA A 26 14.26 -6.62 -49.72
N ALA A 27 15.19 -7.03 -48.86
CA ALA A 27 16.49 -7.50 -49.32
C ALA A 27 16.87 -8.76 -48.54
N CYS A 28 16.76 -9.92 -49.21
CA CYS A 28 17.42 -11.18 -48.89
C CYS A 28 18.91 -11.02 -49.19
N GLY A 29 19.77 -11.51 -48.30
CA GLY A 29 21.20 -11.63 -48.52
C GLY A 29 21.69 -12.94 -47.93
N GLU A 30 22.19 -13.78 -48.84
CA GLU A 30 22.54 -15.17 -48.77
C GLU A 30 23.86 -15.47 -48.02
N SER A 31 23.93 -16.63 -47.41
CA SER A 31 25.01 -17.25 -46.66
C SER A 31 26.31 -17.44 -47.47
N GLN A 32 27.46 -17.29 -46.85
CA GLN A 32 28.68 -18.02 -47.21
C GLN A 32 29.47 -18.48 -46.00
N ASN A 33 29.54 -19.80 -45.87
CA ASN A 33 30.49 -20.57 -45.05
C ASN A 33 31.94 -20.19 -45.32
N ARG A 34 32.76 -20.07 -44.27
CA ARG A 34 34.19 -20.39 -44.34
C ARG A 34 34.66 -20.95 -43.00
N ASP A 35 35.15 -22.18 -43.07
CA ASP A 35 35.89 -22.90 -42.04
C ASP A 35 37.16 -22.17 -41.60
N GLY A 36 37.47 -22.26 -40.29
CA GLY A 36 38.75 -21.85 -39.74
C GLY A 36 38.84 -22.18 -38.25
N SER A 37 39.61 -23.19 -37.95
CA SER A 37 39.94 -23.83 -36.66
C SER A 37 40.21 -22.90 -35.49
N ALA A 38 39.83 -23.42 -34.29
CA ALA A 38 40.04 -22.92 -32.91
C ALA A 38 41.53 -22.73 -32.54
N PRO A 39 41.81 -22.03 -31.40
CA PRO A 39 41.88 -22.74 -30.13
C PRO A 39 41.27 -22.03 -28.92
N GLY A 40 40.90 -22.84 -27.96
CA GLY A 40 40.37 -22.71 -26.66
C GLY A 40 40.62 -21.39 -25.89
N GLY A 41 39.54 -20.82 -25.45
CA GLY A 41 39.46 -19.85 -24.39
C GLY A 41 38.36 -20.28 -23.42
N ASP A 42 38.76 -20.46 -22.21
CA ASP A 42 37.97 -20.82 -21.04
C ASP A 42 36.74 -19.90 -20.94
N ALA A 43 35.56 -20.43 -21.27
CA ALA A 43 34.31 -19.74 -21.07
C ALA A 43 33.91 -19.98 -19.62
N GLY A 44 34.30 -19.04 -18.77
CA GLY A 44 33.64 -18.88 -17.47
C GLY A 44 32.15 -18.86 -17.68
N ALA A 45 31.44 -19.80 -17.06
CA ALA A 45 30.01 -19.80 -16.96
C ALA A 45 29.58 -18.48 -16.28
N SER A 46 29.10 -17.53 -17.06
CA SER A 46 28.31 -16.45 -16.54
C SER A 46 27.02 -17.09 -16.09
N ASP A 47 26.90 -17.21 -14.79
CA ASP A 47 25.66 -17.51 -14.10
C ASP A 47 24.63 -16.45 -14.56
N GLY A 48 23.66 -16.88 -15.35
CA GLY A 48 22.58 -16.03 -15.85
C GLY A 48 21.54 -15.79 -14.75
N GLY A 49 21.94 -15.14 -13.67
CA GLY A 49 21.03 -14.51 -12.74
C GLY A 49 20.43 -13.29 -13.45
N GLY A 50 19.12 -13.21 -13.55
CA GLY A 50 18.44 -12.02 -14.02
C GLY A 50 18.90 -10.82 -13.19
N SER A 51 19.55 -9.86 -13.85
CA SER A 51 19.95 -8.61 -13.23
C SER A 51 18.72 -7.72 -13.07
N GLY A 52 17.87 -8.00 -12.07
CA GLY A 52 17.06 -6.97 -11.46
C GLY A 52 18.03 -5.89 -10.95
N GLU A 53 17.66 -4.63 -11.13
CA GLU A 53 18.41 -3.51 -10.58
C GLU A 53 18.56 -3.73 -9.06
N ASP A 54 19.78 -3.63 -8.53
CA ASP A 54 20.01 -3.67 -7.08
C ASP A 54 19.46 -2.37 -6.48
N VAL A 55 18.24 -2.46 -5.96
CA VAL A 55 17.51 -1.31 -5.42
C VAL A 55 18.24 -0.68 -4.24
N LEU A 56 18.88 -1.47 -3.37
CA LEU A 56 19.68 -0.93 -2.26
C LEU A 56 20.87 -0.12 -2.78
N ALA A 57 21.62 -0.63 -3.78
CA ALA A 57 22.73 0.09 -4.37
C ALA A 57 22.28 1.42 -4.99
N ARG A 58 21.12 1.43 -5.68
CA ARG A 58 20.51 2.65 -6.22
C ARG A 58 20.13 3.64 -5.14
N ILE A 59 19.51 3.18 -4.03
CA ILE A 59 19.15 4.02 -2.88
C ILE A 59 20.44 4.65 -2.30
N GLN A 60 21.50 3.87 -2.10
CA GLN A 60 22.77 4.37 -1.56
C GLN A 60 23.47 5.37 -2.50
N GLU A 61 23.38 5.18 -3.81
CA GLU A 61 23.95 6.09 -4.80
C GLU A 61 23.14 7.39 -4.90
N SER A 62 21.81 7.31 -4.95
CA SER A 62 20.92 8.47 -5.07
C SER A 62 20.74 9.24 -3.75
N GLY A 63 20.94 8.56 -2.61
CA GLY A 63 20.60 9.09 -1.29
C GLY A 63 19.10 9.22 -1.05
N THR A 64 18.25 8.51 -1.82
CA THR A 64 16.78 8.61 -1.72
C THR A 64 16.14 7.23 -1.75
N VAL A 65 15.21 6.97 -0.83
CA VAL A 65 14.32 5.80 -0.82
C VAL A 65 12.89 6.24 -1.11
N ARG A 66 12.25 5.62 -2.11
CA ARG A 66 10.86 5.90 -2.48
C ARG A 66 9.94 5.02 -1.64
N ILE A 67 8.99 5.62 -0.94
CA ILE A 67 8.11 4.94 0.02
C ILE A 67 6.65 5.16 -0.37
N GLY A 68 5.92 4.07 -0.64
CA GLY A 68 4.49 4.10 -0.89
C GLY A 68 3.69 4.22 0.40
N VAL A 69 2.73 5.15 0.44
CA VAL A 69 1.79 5.37 1.54
C VAL A 69 0.42 5.80 1.01
N GLU A 70 -0.64 5.74 1.84
CA GLU A 70 -1.94 6.26 1.43
C GLU A 70 -2.07 7.79 1.59
N GLY A 71 -1.45 8.38 2.60
CA GLY A 71 -1.59 9.82 2.90
C GLY A 71 -2.96 10.22 3.49
N THR A 72 -3.87 9.27 3.66
CA THR A 72 -5.24 9.48 4.20
C THR A 72 -5.59 8.54 5.36
N TYR A 73 -4.64 7.69 5.78
CA TYR A 73 -4.86 6.65 6.77
C TYR A 73 -4.37 7.07 8.15
N ARG A 74 -5.27 7.65 8.95
CA ARG A 74 -5.00 8.12 10.32
C ARG A 74 -5.12 6.98 11.33
N PRO A 75 -4.19 6.85 12.30
CA PRO A 75 -3.02 7.70 12.61
C PRO A 75 -1.71 7.25 11.94
N TYR A 76 -1.74 6.38 10.93
CA TYR A 76 -0.59 5.73 10.28
C TYR A 76 0.22 6.72 9.42
N ALA A 77 -0.35 7.12 8.28
CA ALA A 77 0.20 8.16 7.41
C ALA A 77 -0.94 9.01 6.84
N PHE A 78 -0.99 10.28 7.21
CA PHE A 78 -2.09 11.17 6.84
C PHE A 78 -1.63 12.63 6.81
N HIS A 79 -2.43 13.50 6.19
CA HIS A 79 -2.18 14.94 6.21
C HIS A 79 -2.85 15.59 7.42
N ASP A 80 -2.06 16.37 8.18
CA ASP A 80 -2.57 17.21 9.25
C ASP A 80 -3.27 18.48 8.72
N ASP A 81 -3.78 19.32 9.61
CA ASP A 81 -4.46 20.57 9.26
C ASP A 81 -3.57 21.59 8.54
N SER A 82 -2.24 21.45 8.62
CA SER A 82 -1.27 22.27 7.87
C SER A 82 -1.02 21.74 6.46
N GLY A 83 -1.47 20.53 6.16
CA GLY A 83 -1.22 19.79 4.94
C GLY A 83 0.13 19.04 4.95
N ALA A 84 0.77 18.90 6.10
CA ALA A 84 1.97 18.09 6.24
C ALA A 84 1.61 16.61 6.38
N LEU A 85 2.37 15.72 5.72
CA LEU A 85 2.27 14.28 5.92
C LEU A 85 2.86 13.94 7.30
N VAL A 86 2.04 13.31 8.15
CA VAL A 86 2.36 12.95 9.53
C VAL A 86 1.81 11.56 9.85
N GLY A 87 2.12 11.01 11.02
CA GLY A 87 1.60 9.73 11.49
C GLY A 87 2.73 8.79 11.92
N PHE A 88 2.37 7.79 12.72
CA PHE A 88 3.40 6.94 13.33
C PHE A 88 4.16 6.09 12.31
N GLU A 89 3.53 5.60 11.26
CA GLU A 89 4.23 4.85 10.22
C GLU A 89 5.06 5.75 9.31
N LYS A 90 4.67 7.00 9.15
CA LYS A 90 5.53 7.99 8.52
C LYS A 90 6.79 8.22 9.35
N GLU A 91 6.71 8.26 10.68
CA GLU A 91 7.87 8.39 11.55
C GLU A 91 8.75 7.11 11.55
N ILE A 92 8.12 5.92 11.52
CA ILE A 92 8.85 4.65 11.33
C ILE A 92 9.58 4.66 9.98
N ALA A 93 8.92 5.10 8.91
CA ALA A 93 9.51 5.20 7.58
C ALA A 93 10.70 6.17 7.53
N ASP A 94 10.60 7.32 8.21
CA ASP A 94 11.72 8.27 8.38
C ASP A 94 12.90 7.62 9.09
N ALA A 95 12.63 6.89 10.19
CA ALA A 95 13.66 6.22 10.97
C ALA A 95 14.35 5.10 10.16
N VAL A 96 13.57 4.31 9.41
CA VAL A 96 14.11 3.28 8.49
C VAL A 96 14.96 3.93 7.40
N ALA A 97 14.48 5.00 6.74
CA ALA A 97 15.22 5.71 5.71
C ALA A 97 16.56 6.27 6.25
N ALA A 98 16.55 6.84 7.46
CA ALA A 98 17.77 7.33 8.11
C ALA A 98 18.79 6.21 8.37
N GLN A 99 18.35 5.02 8.78
CA GLN A 99 19.23 3.85 8.95
C GLN A 99 19.79 3.35 7.61
N LEU A 100 19.01 3.44 6.52
CA LEU A 100 19.48 3.15 5.17
C LEU A 100 20.46 4.21 4.63
N GLY A 101 20.64 5.34 5.33
CA GLY A 101 21.46 6.47 4.90
C GLY A 101 20.82 7.26 3.75
N ALA A 102 19.51 7.31 3.66
CA ALA A 102 18.73 7.93 2.59
C ALA A 102 17.67 8.90 3.13
N GLU A 103 17.24 9.83 2.29
CA GLU A 103 16.09 10.69 2.53
C GLU A 103 14.82 10.00 1.98
N PRO A 104 13.69 9.99 2.70
CA PRO A 104 12.44 9.39 2.21
C PRO A 104 11.77 10.30 1.17
N GLU A 105 11.34 9.71 0.05
CA GLU A 105 10.43 10.31 -0.92
C GLU A 105 9.08 9.59 -0.83
N TYR A 106 8.06 10.26 -0.29
CA TYR A 106 6.73 9.68 -0.12
C TYR A 106 5.91 9.79 -1.40
N ILE A 107 5.33 8.65 -1.83
CA ILE A 107 4.49 8.57 -3.01
C ILE A 107 3.12 8.06 -2.59
N GLU A 108 2.14 8.96 -2.61
CA GLU A 108 0.80 8.68 -2.15
C GLU A 108 -0.02 7.95 -3.21
N THR A 109 -0.76 6.94 -2.76
CA THR A 109 -1.59 6.08 -3.63
C THR A 109 -2.72 5.46 -2.80
N GLU A 110 -3.92 5.37 -3.36
CA GLU A 110 -5.04 4.66 -2.73
C GLU A 110 -4.69 3.18 -2.49
N TRP A 111 -5.22 2.60 -1.41
CA TRP A 111 -4.90 1.23 -0.97
C TRP A 111 -4.94 0.20 -2.09
N ASP A 112 -6.03 0.16 -2.87
CA ASP A 112 -6.21 -0.87 -3.92
C ASP A 112 -5.14 -0.84 -5.03
N SER A 113 -4.36 0.24 -5.11
CA SER A 113 -3.24 0.40 -6.04
C SER A 113 -1.88 0.43 -5.35
N LEU A 114 -1.86 0.45 -4.01
CA LEU A 114 -0.64 0.68 -3.24
C LEU A 114 0.34 -0.48 -3.38
N ILE A 115 -0.07 -1.71 -3.11
CA ILE A 115 0.82 -2.88 -3.20
C ILE A 115 1.23 -3.12 -4.66
N ALA A 116 0.29 -3.05 -5.61
CA ALA A 116 0.56 -3.22 -7.03
C ALA A 116 1.49 -2.14 -7.64
N GLY A 117 1.70 -1.03 -6.96
CA GLY A 117 2.68 -0.02 -7.35
C GLY A 117 4.13 -0.52 -7.29
N LEU A 118 4.40 -1.54 -6.47
CA LEU A 118 5.70 -2.23 -6.43
C LEU A 118 5.99 -2.95 -7.76
N ASP A 119 4.99 -3.57 -8.40
CA ASP A 119 5.16 -4.33 -9.65
C ASP A 119 5.59 -3.46 -10.84
N VAL A 120 5.38 -2.15 -10.73
CA VAL A 120 5.72 -1.18 -11.77
C VAL A 120 6.80 -0.18 -11.34
N ASP A 121 7.59 -0.53 -10.33
CA ASP A 121 8.70 0.26 -9.80
C ASP A 121 8.31 1.70 -9.40
N ARG A 122 7.08 1.90 -8.93
CA ARG A 122 6.60 3.22 -8.53
C ARG A 122 7.32 3.72 -7.28
N TYR A 123 7.59 2.80 -6.36
CA TYR A 123 8.38 3.00 -5.13
C TYR A 123 9.17 1.73 -4.81
N ASP A 124 10.04 1.83 -3.83
CA ASP A 124 10.99 0.78 -3.46
C ASP A 124 10.44 -0.12 -2.38
N ILE A 125 9.73 0.48 -1.43
CA ILE A 125 9.10 -0.18 -0.30
C ILE A 125 7.73 0.45 -0.03
N VAL A 126 6.87 -0.28 0.66
CA VAL A 126 5.62 0.25 1.22
C VAL A 126 5.64 0.07 2.73
N ILE A 127 5.33 1.15 3.46
CA ILE A 127 5.09 1.15 4.91
C ILE A 127 3.72 1.81 5.11
N ASN A 128 2.68 0.99 5.31
CA ASN A 128 1.28 1.44 5.37
C ASN A 128 0.38 0.39 6.05
N ASN A 129 0.77 -0.08 7.23
CA ASN A 129 0.06 -1.12 7.98
C ASN A 129 -0.25 -2.36 7.13
N VAL A 130 0.73 -2.79 6.34
CA VAL A 130 0.54 -3.93 5.42
C VAL A 130 0.66 -5.24 6.19
N GLY A 131 -0.48 -5.91 6.39
CA GLY A 131 -0.52 -7.23 7.01
C GLY A 131 0.25 -8.26 6.20
N ILE A 132 1.06 -9.04 6.89
CA ILE A 132 1.75 -10.20 6.33
C ILE A 132 0.71 -11.31 6.18
N THR A 133 0.45 -11.74 4.94
CA THR A 133 -0.47 -12.85 4.63
C THR A 133 0.21 -13.84 3.69
N PRO A 134 -0.16 -15.14 3.76
CA PRO A 134 0.43 -16.16 2.87
C PRO A 134 0.32 -15.78 1.38
N GLU A 135 -0.81 -15.22 0.96
CA GLU A 135 -1.04 -14.83 -0.43
C GLU A 135 -0.10 -13.69 -0.88
N ARG A 136 0.20 -12.76 0.03
CA ARG A 136 1.13 -11.66 -0.25
C ARG A 136 2.58 -12.14 -0.25
N GLU A 137 2.94 -13.05 0.67
CA GLU A 137 4.29 -13.64 0.73
C GLU A 137 4.63 -14.50 -0.51
N GLU A 138 3.62 -15.04 -1.21
CA GLU A 138 3.84 -15.73 -2.49
C GLU A 138 4.36 -14.79 -3.60
N VAL A 139 4.10 -13.49 -3.51
CA VAL A 139 4.36 -12.50 -4.57
C VAL A 139 5.41 -11.47 -4.15
N TYR A 140 5.44 -11.09 -2.88
CA TYR A 140 6.29 -10.02 -2.36
C TYR A 140 7.18 -10.51 -1.22
N ALA A 141 8.25 -9.77 -0.97
CA ALA A 141 9.07 -9.95 0.22
C ALA A 141 8.57 -9.03 1.35
N PHE A 142 8.58 -9.56 2.57
CA PHE A 142 8.26 -8.83 3.79
C PHE A 142 9.46 -8.78 4.71
N SER A 143 9.63 -7.65 5.39
CA SER A 143 10.55 -7.54 6.51
C SER A 143 10.12 -8.42 7.70
N GLU A 144 10.99 -8.58 8.68
CA GLU A 144 10.55 -8.95 10.03
C GLU A 144 9.41 -8.00 10.46
N PRO A 145 8.41 -8.53 11.19
CA PRO A 145 7.27 -7.71 11.58
C PRO A 145 7.68 -6.62 12.57
N TYR A 146 7.14 -5.43 12.39
CA TYR A 146 7.36 -4.30 13.30
C TYR A 146 6.15 -3.99 14.18
N ALA A 147 4.94 -4.40 13.81
CA ALA A 147 3.72 -4.17 14.59
C ALA A 147 2.77 -5.37 14.57
N ARG A 148 1.81 -5.35 15.49
CA ARG A 148 0.63 -6.21 15.49
C ARG A 148 -0.60 -5.36 15.19
N SER A 149 -1.46 -5.87 14.32
CA SER A 149 -2.75 -5.28 13.98
C SER A 149 -3.87 -6.14 14.55
N ILE A 150 -4.72 -5.54 15.38
CA ILE A 150 -5.87 -6.19 16.01
C ILE A 150 -7.12 -5.77 15.24
N GLY A 151 -7.74 -6.74 14.54
CA GLY A 151 -8.94 -6.50 13.75
C GLY A 151 -10.17 -6.28 14.63
N ARG A 152 -10.93 -5.24 14.31
CA ARG A 152 -12.23 -4.92 14.93
C ARG A 152 -13.27 -4.64 13.86
N ILE A 153 -14.53 -4.85 14.25
CA ILE A 153 -15.67 -4.54 13.40
C ILE A 153 -16.45 -3.39 14.03
N ALA A 154 -16.64 -2.34 13.22
CA ALA A 154 -17.54 -1.25 13.54
C ALA A 154 -18.90 -1.46 12.86
N VAL A 155 -19.97 -1.09 13.58
CA VAL A 155 -21.35 -1.09 13.10
C VAL A 155 -22.02 0.22 13.51
N PRO A 156 -23.14 0.63 12.88
CA PRO A 156 -23.96 1.74 13.39
C PRO A 156 -24.34 1.52 14.86
N ALA A 157 -24.39 2.60 15.66
CA ALA A 157 -24.64 2.52 17.10
C ALA A 157 -25.98 1.86 17.47
N ASP A 158 -26.98 1.99 16.59
CA ASP A 158 -28.32 1.40 16.72
C ASP A 158 -28.48 0.04 16.01
N SER A 159 -27.39 -0.52 15.47
CA SER A 159 -27.37 -1.81 14.79
C SER A 159 -27.73 -2.96 15.76
N GLU A 160 -28.49 -3.94 15.28
CA GLU A 160 -28.78 -5.19 16.02
C GLU A 160 -27.65 -6.24 15.91
N ILE A 161 -26.61 -5.97 15.09
CA ILE A 161 -25.44 -6.83 14.95
C ILE A 161 -24.58 -6.70 16.22
N THR A 162 -24.37 -7.79 16.94
CA THR A 162 -23.63 -7.83 18.21
C THR A 162 -22.47 -8.84 18.20
N THR A 163 -22.47 -9.77 17.23
CA THR A 163 -21.46 -10.82 17.09
C THR A 163 -21.07 -11.01 15.63
N VAL A 164 -19.89 -11.60 15.39
CA VAL A 164 -19.37 -11.88 14.05
C VAL A 164 -20.25 -12.88 13.26
N ASP A 165 -20.93 -13.79 13.95
CA ASP A 165 -21.84 -14.77 13.31
C ASP A 165 -23.06 -14.13 12.63
N GLN A 166 -23.33 -12.85 12.88
CA GLN A 166 -24.45 -12.10 12.31
C GLN A 166 -24.08 -11.35 11.03
N LEU A 167 -22.89 -11.56 10.48
CA LEU A 167 -22.38 -10.81 9.32
C LEU A 167 -22.82 -11.39 7.98
N ASP A 168 -23.43 -12.57 7.93
CA ASP A 168 -23.92 -13.18 6.68
C ASP A 168 -24.94 -12.27 5.97
N GLY A 169 -24.62 -11.87 4.73
CA GLY A 169 -25.43 -10.96 3.91
C GLY A 169 -25.38 -9.48 4.34
N VAL A 170 -24.51 -9.11 5.28
CA VAL A 170 -24.32 -7.73 5.76
C VAL A 170 -23.49 -6.94 4.75
N ARG A 171 -23.87 -5.69 4.47
CA ARG A 171 -23.08 -4.79 3.61
C ARG A 171 -21.88 -4.26 4.37
N ALA A 172 -20.69 -4.72 4.02
CA ALA A 172 -19.44 -4.32 4.65
C ALA A 172 -18.65 -3.33 3.77
N ALA A 173 -18.43 -2.09 4.25
CA ALA A 173 -17.59 -1.11 3.57
C ALA A 173 -16.12 -1.48 3.76
N GLN A 174 -15.40 -1.82 2.65
CA GLN A 174 -14.01 -2.26 2.67
C GLN A 174 -13.26 -1.82 1.42
N THR A 175 -11.96 -1.57 1.55
CA THR A 175 -11.07 -1.51 0.38
C THR A 175 -10.94 -2.92 -0.20
N ALA A 176 -11.10 -3.05 -1.53
CA ALA A 176 -11.36 -4.35 -2.16
C ALA A 176 -10.20 -5.37 -2.01
N THR A 177 -8.96 -4.89 -1.91
CA THR A 177 -7.75 -5.73 -1.82
C THR A 177 -7.20 -5.89 -0.40
N SER A 178 -7.92 -5.40 0.63
CA SER A 178 -7.49 -5.54 2.01
C SER A 178 -7.72 -6.96 2.54
N ASN A 179 -6.89 -7.38 3.49
CA ASN A 179 -7.13 -8.61 4.26
C ASN A 179 -8.47 -8.55 5.02
N TRP A 180 -8.91 -7.35 5.44
CA TRP A 180 -10.22 -7.16 6.08
C TRP A 180 -11.38 -7.44 5.13
N ALA A 181 -11.27 -7.11 3.83
CA ALA A 181 -12.27 -7.47 2.83
C ALA A 181 -12.36 -8.98 2.64
N ALA A 182 -11.22 -9.68 2.63
CA ALA A 182 -11.17 -11.14 2.54
C ALA A 182 -11.85 -11.76 3.75
N GLU A 183 -11.52 -11.33 4.97
CA GLU A 183 -12.08 -11.83 6.22
C GLU A 183 -13.59 -11.57 6.31
N MET A 184 -14.05 -10.35 5.99
CA MET A 184 -15.48 -10.05 5.96
C MET A 184 -16.24 -10.89 4.94
N THR A 185 -15.61 -11.22 3.80
CA THR A 185 -16.17 -12.13 2.80
C THR A 185 -16.29 -13.57 3.33
N GLU A 186 -15.27 -14.05 4.06
CA GLU A 186 -15.31 -15.37 4.70
C GLU A 186 -16.42 -15.47 5.76
N LEU A 187 -16.71 -14.36 6.44
CA LEU A 187 -17.82 -14.23 7.39
C LEU A 187 -19.18 -14.07 6.70
N GLY A 188 -19.24 -14.11 5.36
CA GLY A 188 -20.46 -14.04 4.56
C GLY A 188 -20.97 -12.64 4.25
N ALA A 189 -20.22 -11.59 4.59
CA ALA A 189 -20.61 -10.22 4.29
C ALA A 189 -20.46 -9.88 2.79
N GLU A 190 -21.31 -8.96 2.31
CA GLU A 190 -21.25 -8.40 0.97
C GLU A 190 -20.35 -7.13 0.98
N VAL A 191 -19.18 -7.21 0.35
CA VAL A 191 -18.26 -6.08 0.30
C VAL A 191 -18.80 -4.94 -0.55
N VAL A 192 -18.91 -3.75 0.06
CA VAL A 192 -19.17 -2.47 -0.59
C VAL A 192 -17.81 -1.78 -0.75
N PRO A 193 -17.26 -1.70 -1.96
CA PRO A 193 -15.91 -1.17 -2.15
C PRO A 193 -15.84 0.33 -1.86
N VAL A 194 -14.77 0.71 -1.15
CA VAL A 194 -14.40 2.09 -0.82
C VAL A 194 -12.91 2.30 -1.08
N GLN A 195 -12.46 3.56 -1.12
CA GLN A 195 -11.08 3.90 -1.41
C GLN A 195 -10.16 3.84 -0.18
N GLY A 196 -10.72 3.94 1.05
CA GLY A 196 -9.96 3.92 2.28
C GLY A 196 -10.83 3.92 3.54
N PHE A 197 -10.19 3.88 4.70
CA PHE A 197 -10.84 3.82 6.01
C PHE A 197 -11.84 4.98 6.25
N ALA A 198 -11.46 6.20 5.90
CA ALA A 198 -12.31 7.38 6.11
C ALA A 198 -13.66 7.26 5.37
N GLU A 199 -13.65 6.79 4.12
CA GLU A 199 -14.88 6.56 3.35
C GLU A 199 -15.70 5.40 3.93
N ALA A 200 -15.05 4.34 4.40
CA ALA A 200 -15.73 3.22 5.05
C ALA A 200 -16.54 3.67 6.27
N VAL A 201 -15.93 4.45 7.15
CA VAL A 201 -16.60 5.01 8.33
C VAL A 201 -17.71 5.98 7.93
N GLU A 202 -17.48 6.81 6.90
CA GLU A 202 -18.53 7.73 6.40
C GLU A 202 -19.77 6.97 5.93
N LEU A 203 -19.60 5.84 5.22
CA LEU A 203 -20.73 4.99 4.80
C LEU A 203 -21.49 4.39 5.99
N LEU A 204 -20.78 4.00 7.07
CA LEU A 204 -21.44 3.55 8.32
C LEU A 204 -22.26 4.68 8.94
N VAL A 205 -21.68 5.85 9.13
CA VAL A 205 -22.34 7.02 9.72
C VAL A 205 -23.59 7.43 8.92
N GLN A 206 -23.54 7.27 7.58
CA GLN A 206 -24.66 7.58 6.68
C GLN A 206 -25.70 6.44 6.58
N GLY A 207 -25.48 5.27 7.20
CA GLY A 207 -26.35 4.10 7.08
C GLY A 207 -26.32 3.46 5.68
N ARG A 208 -25.27 3.69 4.91
CA ARG A 208 -25.08 3.13 3.56
C ARG A 208 -24.31 1.82 3.59
N ALA A 209 -23.61 1.53 4.68
CA ALA A 209 -23.02 0.25 5.03
C ALA A 209 -23.52 -0.16 6.42
N ASP A 210 -23.50 -1.46 6.68
CA ASP A 210 -23.99 -2.04 7.93
C ASP A 210 -22.83 -2.46 8.85
N ALA A 211 -21.64 -2.67 8.30
CA ALA A 211 -20.40 -3.00 9.01
C ALA A 211 -19.17 -2.50 8.27
N SER A 212 -18.05 -2.40 9.00
CA SER A 212 -16.70 -2.25 8.44
C SER A 212 -15.71 -2.89 9.39
N ALA A 213 -14.74 -3.65 8.86
CA ALA A 213 -13.62 -4.17 9.60
C ALA A 213 -12.38 -3.31 9.35
N ASN A 214 -11.57 -3.08 10.37
CA ASN A 214 -10.28 -2.42 10.27
C ASN A 214 -9.48 -2.65 11.55
N ASP A 215 -8.27 -2.11 11.59
CA ASP A 215 -7.42 -2.10 12.76
C ASP A 215 -8.08 -1.34 13.93
N LEU A 216 -7.90 -1.86 15.14
CA LEU A 216 -8.41 -1.25 16.36
C LEU A 216 -7.90 0.19 16.53
N VAL A 217 -6.63 0.45 16.22
CA VAL A 217 -6.01 1.77 16.37
C VAL A 217 -6.71 2.81 15.50
N SER A 218 -7.09 2.46 14.24
CA SER A 218 -7.84 3.36 13.36
C SER A 218 -9.18 3.76 13.96
N PHE A 219 -9.92 2.77 14.48
CA PHE A 219 -11.22 3.05 15.08
C PHE A 219 -11.13 3.81 16.39
N GLN A 220 -10.16 3.50 17.25
CA GLN A 220 -9.93 4.23 18.49
C GLN A 220 -9.62 5.69 18.22
N THR A 221 -8.67 5.97 17.32
CA THR A 221 -8.32 7.32 16.91
C THR A 221 -9.54 8.06 16.35
N TYR A 222 -10.32 7.42 15.48
CA TYR A 222 -11.53 8.05 14.92
C TYR A 222 -12.56 8.38 15.99
N LEU A 223 -12.82 7.47 16.95
CA LEU A 223 -13.79 7.67 18.03
C LEU A 223 -13.32 8.69 19.07
N GLU A 224 -12.03 8.80 19.32
CA GLU A 224 -11.45 9.86 20.16
C GLU A 224 -11.63 11.24 19.55
N GLU A 225 -11.41 11.38 18.24
CA GLU A 225 -11.62 12.63 17.51
C GLU A 225 -13.11 12.94 17.29
N ASN A 226 -13.98 11.92 17.26
CA ASN A 226 -15.41 12.03 16.99
C ASN A 226 -16.24 11.29 18.06
N PRO A 227 -16.27 11.79 19.31
CA PRO A 227 -16.90 11.07 20.43
C PRO A 227 -18.44 10.91 20.28
N ASP A 228 -19.06 11.70 19.44
CA ASP A 228 -20.50 11.64 19.15
C ASP A 228 -20.81 10.85 17.86
N ALA A 229 -19.84 10.19 17.26
CA ALA A 229 -20.03 9.39 16.05
C ALA A 229 -21.04 8.27 16.30
N PRO A 230 -22.06 8.10 15.43
CA PRO A 230 -23.12 7.13 15.63
C PRO A 230 -22.68 5.71 15.21
N ILE A 231 -21.49 5.29 15.62
CA ILE A 231 -20.94 3.94 15.40
C ILE A 231 -20.46 3.34 16.72
N ARG A 232 -20.34 2.05 16.77
CA ARG A 232 -19.72 1.29 17.88
C ARG A 232 -18.94 0.12 17.36
N LEU A 233 -17.97 -0.33 18.12
CA LEU A 233 -17.25 -1.56 17.84
C LEU A 233 -18.00 -2.75 18.43
N LEU A 234 -17.90 -3.92 17.77
CA LEU A 234 -18.26 -5.18 18.40
C LEU A 234 -17.25 -5.49 19.52
N ASP A 235 -17.72 -6.19 20.56
CA ASP A 235 -16.84 -6.61 21.67
C ASP A 235 -15.86 -7.71 21.23
N GLU A 236 -16.22 -8.49 20.21
CA GLU A 236 -15.39 -9.54 19.65
C GLU A 236 -14.27 -8.95 18.77
N GLU A 237 -13.07 -9.46 18.96
CA GLU A 237 -11.97 -9.26 18.03
C GLU A 237 -12.11 -10.17 16.83
N LEU A 238 -11.62 -9.77 15.69
CA LEU A 238 -11.45 -10.70 14.58
C LEU A 238 -10.42 -11.77 14.97
N PRO A 239 -10.62 -13.03 14.55
CA PRO A 239 -9.81 -14.15 15.05
C PRO A 239 -8.36 -14.15 14.56
N THR A 240 -8.02 -13.25 13.64
CA THR A 240 -6.74 -13.23 12.96
C THR A 240 -5.81 -12.21 13.62
N ASP A 241 -4.77 -12.68 14.31
CA ASP A 241 -3.62 -11.85 14.70
C ASP A 241 -2.80 -11.55 13.43
N ILE A 242 -2.82 -10.30 13.00
CA ILE A 242 -2.10 -9.87 11.82
C ILE A 242 -0.79 -9.21 12.24
N LEU A 243 0.32 -9.78 11.80
CA LEU A 243 1.63 -9.13 11.86
C LEU A 243 1.78 -8.18 10.68
N VAL A 244 2.43 -7.05 10.92
CA VAL A 244 2.62 -5.98 9.95
C VAL A 244 4.10 -5.87 9.62
N GLY A 245 4.43 -5.81 8.33
CA GLY A 245 5.80 -5.71 7.84
C GLY A 245 5.94 -4.66 6.73
N VAL A 246 7.19 -4.28 6.49
CA VAL A 246 7.56 -3.50 5.29
C VAL A 246 7.53 -4.45 4.10
N ILE A 247 6.79 -4.08 3.05
CA ILE A 247 6.66 -4.91 1.86
C ILE A 247 7.46 -4.32 0.70
N MET A 248 8.08 -5.19 -0.10
CA MET A 248 8.88 -4.85 -1.28
C MET A 248 8.78 -5.95 -2.34
N GLN A 249 9.31 -5.69 -3.53
CA GLN A 249 9.41 -6.74 -4.56
C GLN A 249 10.22 -7.94 -4.06
N GLN A 250 9.88 -9.13 -4.55
CA GLN A 250 10.76 -10.29 -4.42
C GLN A 250 12.11 -10.02 -5.10
N ASP A 251 13.11 -10.87 -4.85
CA ASP A 251 14.46 -10.78 -5.44
C ASP A 251 15.25 -9.51 -5.02
N GLN A 252 14.80 -8.76 -4.01
CA GLN A 252 15.51 -7.62 -3.41
C GLN A 252 16.13 -7.96 -2.05
N GLN A 253 16.79 -9.13 -1.95
CA GLN A 253 17.37 -9.60 -0.69
C GLN A 253 18.29 -8.59 0.00
N PRO A 254 19.19 -7.86 -0.71
CA PRO A 254 20.04 -6.83 -0.07
C PRO A 254 19.22 -5.70 0.59
N LEU A 255 18.11 -5.28 -0.04
CA LEU A 255 17.22 -4.26 0.52
C LEU A 255 16.46 -4.81 1.73
N LEU A 256 15.96 -6.05 1.64
CA LEU A 256 15.27 -6.72 2.73
C LEU A 256 16.15 -6.85 3.97
N ASP A 257 17.39 -7.30 3.80
CA ASP A 257 18.36 -7.42 4.88
C ASP A 257 18.64 -6.05 5.54
N ALA A 258 18.83 -5.01 4.72
CA ALA A 258 19.07 -3.65 5.21
C ALA A 258 17.86 -3.05 5.96
N VAL A 259 16.63 -3.32 5.48
CA VAL A 259 15.40 -2.90 6.17
C VAL A 259 15.25 -3.65 7.50
N ASN A 260 15.54 -4.94 7.55
CA ASN A 260 15.51 -5.72 8.79
C ASN A 260 16.54 -5.22 9.81
N GLU A 261 17.76 -4.90 9.36
CA GLU A 261 18.79 -4.29 10.22
C GLU A 261 18.32 -2.91 10.74
N ALA A 262 17.67 -2.11 9.89
CA ALA A 262 17.11 -0.82 10.28
C ALA A 262 16.00 -0.96 11.34
N LEU A 263 15.05 -1.87 11.13
CA LEU A 263 13.97 -2.14 12.10
C LEU A 263 14.54 -2.65 13.43
N ALA A 264 15.51 -3.56 13.40
CA ALA A 264 16.18 -4.04 14.61
C ALA A 264 16.88 -2.90 15.38
N ALA A 265 17.56 -1.99 14.68
CA ALA A 265 18.26 -0.86 15.28
C ALA A 265 17.29 0.11 15.98
N ILE A 266 16.18 0.50 15.32
CA ILE A 266 15.18 1.41 15.91
C ILE A 266 14.35 0.74 17.02
N THR A 267 14.27 -0.58 17.03
CA THR A 267 13.69 -1.35 18.14
C THR A 267 14.64 -1.37 19.35
N GLU A 268 15.93 -1.67 19.13
CA GLU A 268 16.93 -1.79 20.19
C GLU A 268 17.19 -0.46 20.91
N ASP A 269 17.17 0.66 20.17
CA ASP A 269 17.42 1.99 20.73
C ASP A 269 16.15 2.63 21.34
N GLY A 270 14.99 1.98 21.23
CA GLY A 270 13.70 2.43 21.78
C GLY A 270 12.96 3.46 20.94
N THR A 271 13.45 3.80 19.76
CA THR A 271 12.77 4.73 18.83
C THR A 271 11.39 4.21 18.46
N LEU A 272 11.26 2.92 18.11
CA LEU A 272 9.99 2.31 17.70
C LEU A 272 8.96 2.35 18.85
N THR A 273 9.34 1.95 20.06
CA THR A 273 8.47 2.04 21.25
C THR A 273 8.05 3.48 21.53
N GLY A 274 8.99 4.44 21.42
CA GLY A 274 8.66 5.86 21.62
C GLY A 274 7.61 6.37 20.65
N ILE A 275 7.71 5.99 19.38
CA ILE A 275 6.72 6.34 18.34
C ILE A 275 5.34 5.74 18.69
N TYR A 276 5.27 4.48 19.11
CA TYR A 276 4.00 3.85 19.49
C TYR A 276 3.39 4.49 20.72
N GLU A 277 4.18 4.77 21.77
CA GLU A 277 3.69 5.44 22.97
C GLU A 277 3.12 6.85 22.68
N GLU A 278 3.76 7.59 21.76
CA GLU A 278 3.32 8.94 21.38
C GLU A 278 2.00 8.92 20.59
N TRP A 279 1.86 8.01 19.61
CA TRP A 279 0.74 8.03 18.67
C TRP A 279 -0.42 7.11 19.07
N VAL A 280 -0.11 5.97 19.71
CA VAL A 280 -1.08 4.91 20.02
C VAL A 280 -1.35 4.82 21.52
N GLY A 281 -0.44 5.37 22.35
CA GLY A 281 -0.55 5.33 23.81
C GLY A 281 -0.16 3.97 24.43
N GLN A 282 0.28 3.03 23.61
CA GLN A 282 0.74 1.71 24.01
C GLN A 282 1.71 1.12 22.98
N ASP A 283 2.59 0.23 23.43
CA ASP A 283 3.45 -0.54 22.53
C ASP A 283 2.63 -1.59 21.78
N ILE A 284 2.70 -1.57 20.45
CA ILE A 284 2.06 -2.52 19.54
C ILE A 284 3.07 -3.42 18.82
N SER A 285 4.28 -3.53 19.35
CA SER A 285 5.31 -4.45 18.84
C SER A 285 4.82 -5.90 18.86
N PRO A 286 5.35 -6.77 17.97
CA PRO A 286 4.91 -8.16 17.86
C PRO A 286 5.05 -8.99 19.15
N GLU A 287 5.98 -8.63 20.02
CA GLU A 287 6.30 -9.34 21.28
C GLU A 287 5.70 -8.68 22.53
N ALA A 288 4.91 -7.61 22.38
CA ALA A 288 4.33 -6.84 23.49
C ALA A 288 3.11 -7.52 24.15
#